data_820fe54d0b00d196f6dbd8632aa84766
#
_entry.id   820fe54d0b00d196f6dbd8632aa84766
#
_cell.length_a   1.000
_cell.length_b   1.000
_cell.length_c   1.000
_cell.angle_alpha   90.00
_cell.angle_beta   90.00
_cell.angle_gamma   90.00
#
_symmetry.space_group_name_H-M   'P 1'
#
loop_
_entity.id
_entity.type
_entity.pdbx_description
1 polymer ?
#
loop_
_entity_poly.entity_id
_entity_poly.type
_entity_poly.pdbx_seq_one_letter_code
_entity_poly.pdbx_strand_id
1 'polypeptide(L)' 'MVSKQKILIVDDDNNIAELISLYLTKECYDTKIVN' A
#
# COMPACT_ATOMS: atom_id res chain seq x y z
N MET A 1 -18.76 12.02 0.41
CA MET A 1 -17.40 11.78 -0.07
C MET A 1 -16.71 10.71 0.76
N VAL A 2 -16.07 9.79 0.11
CA VAL A 2 -15.39 8.69 0.79
C VAL A 2 -13.91 9.02 0.89
N SER A 3 -13.36 8.97 2.10
CA SER A 3 -11.94 9.14 2.27
C SER A 3 -11.25 7.79 2.18
N LYS A 4 -10.10 7.79 1.52
CA LYS A 4 -9.31 6.58 1.40
C LYS A 4 -8.64 6.24 2.71
N GLN A 5 -8.64 4.98 3.05
CA GLN A 5 -7.91 4.51 4.21
C GLN A 5 -6.42 4.45 3.89
N LYS A 6 -5.61 4.96 4.80
CA LYS A 6 -4.17 4.95 4.61
C LYS A 6 -3.58 3.69 5.21
N ILE A 7 -2.74 3.03 4.46
CA ILE A 7 -2.08 1.81 4.89
C ILE A 7 -0.59 1.99 4.78
N LEU A 8 0.12 1.72 5.85
CA LEU A 8 1.57 1.80 5.86
C LEU A 8 2.13 0.39 5.70
N ILE A 9 2.94 0.22 4.66
CA ILE A 9 3.58 -1.06 4.39
C ILE A 9 5.03 -0.98 4.83
N VAL A 10 5.39 -1.78 5.82
CA VAL A 10 6.76 -1.84 6.31
C VAL A 10 7.33 -3.20 5.93
N ASP A 11 8.21 -3.21 4.94
CA ASP A 11 8.81 -4.44 4.45
C ASP A 11 10.15 -4.13 3.83
N ASP A 12 11.16 -4.92 4.14
CA ASP A 12 12.48 -4.75 3.55
C ASP A 12 12.59 -5.42 2.18
N ASP A 13 11.58 -6.17 1.76
CA ASP A 13 11.53 -6.72 0.41
C ASP A 13 10.67 -5.82 -0.48
N ASN A 14 11.33 -5.02 -1.30
CA ASN A 14 10.62 -4.05 -2.14
C ASN A 14 9.69 -4.72 -3.15
N ASN A 15 10.04 -5.89 -3.64
CA ASN A 15 9.19 -6.57 -4.61
C ASN A 15 7.86 -6.96 -4.00
N ILE A 16 7.89 -7.49 -2.79
CA ILE A 16 6.68 -7.87 -2.09
C ILE A 16 5.87 -6.62 -1.71
N ALA A 17 6.56 -5.60 -1.22
CA ALA A 17 5.89 -4.35 -0.84
C ALA A 17 5.16 -3.74 -2.03
N GLU A 18 5.79 -3.75 -3.21
CA GLU A 18 5.15 -3.22 -4.40
C GLU A 18 3.92 -4.01 -4.80
N LEU A 19 3.98 -5.33 -4.69
CA LEU A 19 2.82 -6.17 -5.00
C LEU A 19 1.66 -5.86 -4.07
N ILE A 20 1.94 -5.73 -2.80
CA ILE A 20 0.91 -5.40 -1.82
C ILE A 20 0.34 -4.02 -2.10
N SER A 21 1.21 -3.06 -2.40
CA SER A 21 0.78 -1.70 -2.70
C SER A 21 -0.13 -1.67 -3.92
N LEU A 22 0.23 -2.38 -4.97
CA LEU A 22 -0.60 -2.44 -6.18
C LEU A 22 -1.96 -3.04 -5.88
N TYR A 23 -2.00 -4.10 -5.11
CA TYR A 23 -3.24 -4.74 -4.76
C TYR A 23 -4.14 -3.80 -3.96
N LEU A 24 -3.58 -3.16 -2.95
CA LEU A 24 -4.36 -2.27 -2.10
C LEU A 24 -4.79 -1.00 -2.84
N THR A 25 -3.96 -0.49 -3.72
CA THR A 25 -4.33 0.66 -4.53
C THR A 25 -5.52 0.32 -5.42
N LYS A 26 -5.54 -0.89 -5.94
CA LYS A 26 -6.66 -1.36 -6.75
C LYS A 26 -7.95 -1.41 -5.93
N GLU A 27 -7.83 -1.65 -4.63
CA GLU A 27 -8.98 -1.68 -3.72
C GLU A 27 -9.28 -0.31 -3.14
N CYS A 28 -8.72 0.74 -3.71
CA CYS A 28 -8.96 2.13 -3.30
C CYS A 28 -8.37 2.48 -1.93
N TYR A 29 -7.27 1.86 -1.57
CA TYR A 29 -6.51 2.26 -0.38
C TYR A 29 -5.37 3.19 -0.77
N ASP A 30 -4.99 4.05 0.15
CA ASP A 30 -3.83 4.91 -0.02
C ASP A 30 -2.65 4.23 0.69
N THR A 31 -1.62 3.84 -0.05
CA THR A 31 -0.53 3.07 0.51
C THR A 31 0.77 3.84 0.53
N LYS A 32 1.59 3.57 1.53
CA LYS A 32 2.92 4.13 1.62
C LYS A 32 3.89 3.01 2.01
N ILE A 33 4.98 2.90 1.28
CA ILE A 33 5.99 1.87 1.53
C ILE A 33 7.15 2.47 2.30
N VAL A 34 7.53 1.80 3.38
CA VAL A 34 8.66 2.19 4.21
C VAL A 34 9.58 0.99 4.37
N ASN A 35 10.87 1.20 4.23
CA ASN A 35 11.86 0.14 4.38
C ASN A 35 12.42 0.08 5.80
#